data_3b74b7a4e779d3774c38399047bdefd4
#
_entry.id   3b74b7a4e779d3774c38399047bdefd4
#
_cell.length_a   1.000
_cell.length_b   1.000
_cell.length_c   1.000
_cell.angle_alpha   90.00
_cell.angle_beta   90.00
_cell.angle_gamma   90.00
#
_symmetry.space_group_name_H-M   'P 1'
#
loop_
_entity.id
_entity.type
_entity.pdbx_description
1 polymer ?
#
loop_
_entity_poly.entity_id
_entity_poly.type
_entity_poly.pdbx_seq_one_letter_code
_entity_poly.pdbx_strand_id
1 'polypeptide(L)'
;LADDAKGNYTDFESDLERVADQLTERGFHSVEFITTRNDVALLENYAAYLHDRGFVVTFGSEHNSPAMEPIELFARHGVPLTDRLKQINYEGACLIAAHQHVVSQGLAGYVDANGKADRSKRDEFVTLGDTLIQNGLDVNR
;
A
#
# COMPACT_ATOMS: atom_id res chain seq x y z
N LEU A 1 -5.64 -0.96 -7.43
CA LEU A 1 -5.43 -1.69 -8.67
C LEU A 1 -5.86 -3.14 -8.49
N ALA A 2 -6.68 -3.64 -9.35
CA ALA A 2 -7.09 -5.03 -9.38
C ALA A 2 -7.76 -5.29 -10.72
N ASP A 3 -7.72 -6.53 -11.15
CA ASP A 3 -8.62 -6.94 -12.22
C ASP A 3 -10.09 -6.89 -11.75
N ASP A 4 -11.01 -7.07 -12.67
CA ASP A 4 -12.39 -7.35 -12.29
C ASP A 4 -12.47 -8.74 -11.61
N ALA A 5 -13.64 -9.06 -11.03
CA ALA A 5 -13.86 -10.36 -10.38
C ALA A 5 -13.66 -11.59 -11.31
N LYS A 6 -13.44 -11.37 -12.61
CA LYS A 6 -13.25 -12.40 -13.63
C LYS A 6 -11.79 -12.55 -14.09
N GLY A 7 -10.88 -11.73 -13.57
CA GLY A 7 -9.46 -11.77 -13.95
C GLY A 7 -9.10 -10.92 -15.16
N ASN A 8 -9.94 -9.93 -15.52
CA ASN A 8 -9.62 -9.03 -16.62
C ASN A 8 -9.05 -7.72 -16.08
N TYR A 9 -7.99 -7.25 -16.71
CA TYR A 9 -7.44 -5.92 -16.51
C TYR A 9 -8.05 -4.94 -17.49
N THR A 10 -8.22 -3.70 -17.07
CA THR A 10 -8.52 -2.62 -18.01
C THR A 10 -7.28 -2.35 -18.89
N ASP A 11 -7.48 -1.78 -20.07
CA ASP A 11 -6.37 -1.36 -20.95
C ASP A 11 -5.40 -0.42 -20.22
N PHE A 12 -5.89 0.34 -19.24
CA PHE A 12 -5.08 1.21 -18.40
C PHE A 12 -4.19 0.40 -17.45
N GLU A 13 -4.73 -0.63 -16.81
CA GLU A 13 -4.03 -1.42 -15.79
C GLU A 13 -3.10 -2.49 -16.37
N SER A 14 -3.27 -2.83 -17.65
CA SER A 14 -2.46 -3.86 -18.33
C SER A 14 -1.01 -3.43 -18.60
N ASP A 15 -0.75 -2.13 -18.64
CA ASP A 15 0.58 -1.54 -18.83
C ASP A 15 1.04 -0.85 -17.54
N LEU A 16 1.86 -1.55 -16.77
CA LEU A 16 2.31 -1.13 -15.45
C LEU A 16 3.17 0.14 -15.47
N GLU A 17 4.00 0.33 -16.49
CA GLU A 17 4.81 1.54 -16.65
C GLU A 17 3.91 2.75 -16.89
N ARG A 18 2.96 2.61 -17.79
CA ARG A 18 1.95 3.63 -18.09
C ARG A 18 1.10 3.97 -16.86
N VAL A 19 0.71 2.97 -16.06
CA VAL A 19 0.00 3.20 -14.79
C VAL A 19 0.82 4.07 -13.85
N ALA A 20 2.09 3.70 -13.61
CA ALA A 20 2.96 4.43 -12.71
C ALA A 20 3.20 5.88 -13.16
N ASP A 21 3.42 6.09 -14.45
CA ASP A 21 3.64 7.41 -15.02
C ASP A 21 2.39 8.29 -14.90
N GLN A 22 1.21 7.78 -15.27
CA GLN A 22 -0.04 8.55 -15.15
C GLN A 22 -0.44 8.84 -13.70
N LEU A 23 -0.19 7.93 -12.76
CA LEU A 23 -0.40 8.19 -11.34
C LEU A 23 0.53 9.30 -10.85
N THR A 24 1.80 9.26 -11.27
CA THR A 24 2.79 10.28 -10.92
C THR A 24 2.41 11.65 -11.50
N GLU A 25 2.03 11.72 -12.77
CA GLU A 25 1.59 12.97 -13.44
C GLU A 25 0.38 13.61 -12.76
N ARG A 26 -0.52 12.78 -12.21
CA ARG A 26 -1.72 13.25 -11.49
C ARG A 26 -1.48 13.54 -10.00
N GLY A 27 -0.24 13.38 -9.53
CA GLY A 27 0.13 13.64 -8.13
C GLY A 27 -0.33 12.58 -7.13
N PHE A 28 -0.62 11.35 -7.60
CA PHE A 28 -0.87 10.24 -6.67
C PHE A 28 0.46 9.68 -6.14
N HIS A 29 0.49 9.44 -4.84
CA HIS A 29 1.69 8.95 -4.13
C HIS A 29 1.45 7.60 -3.44
N SER A 30 0.21 7.13 -3.43
CA SER A 30 -0.17 5.86 -2.82
C SER A 30 -1.11 5.07 -3.72
N VAL A 31 -1.06 3.76 -3.57
CA VAL A 31 -1.95 2.81 -4.25
C VAL A 31 -2.37 1.74 -3.26
N GLU A 32 -3.62 1.29 -3.38
CA GLU A 32 -4.11 0.14 -2.66
C GLU A 32 -4.47 -0.98 -3.64
N PHE A 33 -4.10 -2.21 -3.32
CA PHE A 33 -4.53 -3.40 -4.04
C PHE A 33 -5.57 -4.17 -3.24
N ILE A 34 -6.63 -4.60 -3.90
CA ILE A 34 -7.54 -5.61 -3.37
C ILE A 34 -6.93 -6.98 -3.65
N THR A 35 -6.33 -7.58 -2.64
CA THR A 35 -5.47 -8.75 -2.83
C THR A 35 -6.22 -9.96 -3.36
N THR A 36 -7.45 -10.19 -2.90
CA THR A 36 -8.29 -11.32 -3.31
C THR A 36 -8.67 -11.32 -4.80
N ARG A 37 -8.51 -10.19 -5.49
CA ARG A 37 -8.78 -10.04 -6.93
C ARG A 37 -7.59 -10.34 -7.82
N ASN A 38 -6.41 -10.56 -7.25
CA ASN A 38 -5.16 -10.70 -7.99
C ASN A 38 -4.50 -12.05 -7.72
N ASP A 39 -3.96 -12.67 -8.76
CA ASP A 39 -3.07 -13.80 -8.61
C ASP A 39 -1.78 -13.36 -7.91
N VAL A 40 -1.24 -14.19 -7.01
CA VAL A 40 -0.12 -13.82 -6.14
C VAL A 40 1.11 -13.32 -6.90
N ALA A 41 1.48 -13.99 -8.01
CA ALA A 41 2.64 -13.62 -8.80
C ALA A 41 2.45 -12.26 -9.51
N LEU A 42 1.24 -12.00 -9.99
CA LEU A 42 0.91 -10.75 -10.66
C LEU A 42 0.82 -9.61 -9.64
N LEU A 43 0.21 -9.85 -8.49
CA LEU A 43 0.15 -8.91 -7.38
C LEU A 43 1.56 -8.50 -6.93
N GLU A 44 2.47 -9.47 -6.78
CA GLU A 44 3.86 -9.21 -6.39
C GLU A 44 4.59 -8.37 -7.43
N ASN A 45 4.43 -8.68 -8.72
CA ASN A 45 5.05 -7.90 -9.78
C ASN A 45 4.59 -6.43 -9.76
N TYR A 46 3.28 -6.19 -9.65
CA TYR A 46 2.73 -4.83 -9.63
C TYR A 46 3.10 -4.08 -8.34
N ALA A 47 2.96 -4.74 -7.19
CA ALA A 47 3.26 -4.14 -5.90
C ALA A 47 4.75 -3.78 -5.78
N ALA A 48 5.65 -4.69 -6.17
CA ALA A 48 7.09 -4.45 -6.15
C ALA A 48 7.48 -3.32 -7.09
N TYR A 49 6.97 -3.33 -8.32
CA TYR A 49 7.29 -2.28 -9.30
C TYR A 49 6.87 -0.88 -8.80
N LEU A 50 5.64 -0.74 -8.29
CA LEU A 50 5.16 0.55 -7.79
C LEU A 50 5.91 0.97 -6.51
N HIS A 51 6.20 0.02 -5.62
CA HIS A 51 7.03 0.26 -4.45
C HIS A 51 8.42 0.78 -4.82
N ASP A 52 9.10 0.13 -5.78
CA ASP A 52 10.44 0.51 -6.25
C ASP A 52 10.41 1.88 -6.98
N ARG A 53 9.28 2.24 -7.58
CA ARG A 53 9.01 3.59 -8.12
C ARG A 53 8.68 4.62 -7.02
N GLY A 54 8.66 4.22 -5.76
CA GLY A 54 8.50 5.09 -4.58
C GLY A 54 7.05 5.39 -4.19
N PHE A 55 6.08 4.62 -4.70
CA PHE A 55 4.71 4.70 -4.20
C PHE A 55 4.59 4.10 -2.80
N VAL A 56 3.66 4.62 -2.01
CA VAL A 56 3.18 3.96 -0.79
C VAL A 56 2.20 2.89 -1.24
N VAL A 57 2.52 1.62 -1.00
CA VAL A 57 1.69 0.49 -1.42
C VAL A 57 1.05 -0.14 -0.19
N THR A 58 -0.28 -0.29 -0.22
CA THR A 58 -1.05 -0.96 0.83
C THR A 58 -1.99 -2.00 0.22
N PHE A 59 -2.50 -2.89 1.06
CA PHE A 59 -3.42 -3.93 0.66
C PHE A 59 -4.71 -3.86 1.46
N GLY A 60 -5.84 -4.05 0.76
CA GLY A 60 -7.17 -4.10 1.33
C GLY A 60 -7.82 -5.47 1.12
N SER A 61 -8.71 -5.82 2.04
CA SER A 61 -9.49 -7.07 2.02
C SER A 61 -10.89 -6.92 1.42
N GLU A 62 -11.33 -5.69 1.12
CA GLU A 62 -12.64 -5.38 0.54
C GLU A 62 -13.83 -6.01 1.32
N HIS A 63 -13.94 -5.69 2.62
CA HIS A 63 -15.08 -6.10 3.44
C HIS A 63 -16.35 -5.29 3.09
N ASN A 64 -17.01 -5.65 2.02
CA ASN A 64 -18.20 -4.97 1.51
C ASN A 64 -19.48 -5.83 1.61
N SER A 65 -19.41 -6.96 2.29
CA SER A 65 -20.53 -7.86 2.55
C SER A 65 -20.76 -8.07 4.04
N PRO A 66 -21.97 -8.49 4.49
CA PRO A 66 -22.22 -8.82 5.90
C PRO A 66 -21.57 -10.15 6.34
N ALA A 67 -20.86 -10.84 5.47
CA ALA A 67 -20.10 -12.03 5.81
C ALA A 67 -18.92 -11.63 6.73
N MET A 68 -18.77 -12.35 7.84
CA MET A 68 -17.65 -12.17 8.78
C MET A 68 -16.39 -12.79 8.22
N GLU A 69 -15.85 -12.22 7.15
CA GLU A 69 -14.62 -12.69 6.53
C GLU A 69 -13.41 -12.36 7.41
N PRO A 70 -12.37 -13.21 7.43
CA PRO A 70 -11.14 -12.92 8.15
C PRO A 70 -10.48 -11.63 7.65
N ILE A 71 -9.89 -10.86 8.57
CA ILE A 71 -9.08 -9.69 8.22
C ILE A 71 -7.74 -10.11 7.59
N GLU A 72 -7.35 -11.38 7.72
CA GLU A 72 -6.13 -11.90 7.12
C GLU A 72 -6.17 -11.78 5.59
N LEU A 73 -5.07 -11.25 5.02
CA LEU A 73 -4.98 -10.98 3.60
C LEU A 73 -4.48 -12.20 2.82
N PHE A 74 -5.22 -12.56 1.80
CA PHE A 74 -4.86 -13.61 0.83
C PHE A 74 -4.93 -13.07 -0.59
N ALA A 75 -4.13 -13.62 -1.48
CA ALA A 75 -4.30 -13.43 -2.91
C ALA A 75 -5.50 -14.27 -3.42
N ARG A 76 -5.80 -14.17 -4.71
CA ARG A 76 -6.88 -14.95 -5.35
C ARG A 76 -6.78 -16.42 -4.98
N HIS A 77 -7.94 -17.07 -4.87
CA HIS A 77 -8.08 -18.49 -4.48
C HIS A 77 -7.56 -18.83 -3.08
N GLY A 78 -7.44 -17.87 -2.19
CA GLY A 78 -6.95 -18.09 -0.82
C GLY A 78 -5.45 -18.41 -0.75
N VAL A 79 -4.68 -18.01 -1.77
CA VAL A 79 -3.22 -18.20 -1.75
C VAL A 79 -2.60 -17.21 -0.77
N PRO A 80 -1.76 -17.66 0.20
CA PRO A 80 -1.10 -16.77 1.14
C PRO A 80 -0.21 -15.74 0.43
N LEU A 81 -0.14 -14.52 0.99
CA LEU A 81 0.79 -13.51 0.51
C LEU A 81 2.23 -13.93 0.77
N THR A 82 3.12 -13.62 -0.18
CA THR A 82 4.56 -13.83 -0.01
C THR A 82 5.12 -12.90 1.07
N ASP A 83 6.30 -13.23 1.60
CA ASP A 83 6.95 -12.38 2.59
C ASP A 83 7.31 -11.00 2.00
N ARG A 84 7.63 -10.93 0.71
CA ARG A 84 7.86 -9.67 0.00
C ARG A 84 6.60 -8.80 -0.02
N LEU A 85 5.44 -9.37 -0.33
CA LEU A 85 4.16 -8.66 -0.31
C LEU A 85 3.81 -8.17 1.11
N LYS A 86 4.00 -9.02 2.13
CA LYS A 86 3.77 -8.64 3.53
C LYS A 86 4.66 -7.47 3.94
N GLN A 87 5.94 -7.52 3.56
CA GLN A 87 6.89 -6.43 3.82
C GLN A 87 6.45 -5.12 3.15
N ILE A 88 6.11 -5.15 1.86
CA ILE A 88 5.65 -3.96 1.12
C ILE A 88 4.42 -3.34 1.80
N ASN A 89 3.44 -4.16 2.17
CA ASN A 89 2.24 -3.70 2.88
C ASN A 89 2.57 -3.08 4.24
N TYR A 90 3.45 -3.71 5.01
CA TYR A 90 3.87 -3.21 6.31
C TYR A 90 4.63 -1.88 6.21
N GLU A 91 5.55 -1.74 5.27
CA GLU A 91 6.23 -0.47 4.99
C GLU A 91 5.23 0.64 4.59
N GLY A 92 4.22 0.30 3.79
CA GLY A 92 3.13 1.20 3.45
C GLY A 92 2.36 1.69 4.68
N ALA A 93 2.01 0.77 5.58
CA ALA A 93 1.35 1.11 6.86
C ALA A 93 2.23 1.99 7.74
N CYS A 94 3.53 1.71 7.83
CA CYS A 94 4.51 2.53 8.57
C CYS A 94 4.56 3.97 8.02
N LEU A 95 4.65 4.13 6.70
CA LEU A 95 4.67 5.46 6.05
C LEU A 95 3.42 6.26 6.36
N ILE A 96 2.24 5.63 6.34
CA ILE A 96 0.97 6.28 6.65
C ILE A 96 0.93 6.68 8.13
N ALA A 97 1.28 5.78 9.05
CA ALA A 97 1.29 6.04 10.48
C ALA A 97 2.23 7.20 10.85
N ALA A 98 3.46 7.19 10.32
CA ALA A 98 4.43 8.25 10.53
C ALA A 98 3.96 9.59 9.94
N HIS A 99 3.42 9.58 8.71
CA HIS A 99 2.87 10.78 8.08
C HIS A 99 1.78 11.41 8.94
N GLN A 100 0.80 10.63 9.36
CA GLN A 100 -0.30 11.11 10.21
C GLN A 100 0.18 11.65 11.54
N HIS A 101 1.13 10.96 12.18
CA HIS A 101 1.72 11.39 13.45
C HIS A 101 2.42 12.74 13.32
N VAL A 102 3.30 12.90 12.34
CA VAL A 102 4.07 14.13 12.11
C VAL A 102 3.15 15.31 11.77
N VAL A 103 2.16 15.09 10.89
CA VAL A 103 1.18 16.11 10.50
C VAL A 103 0.31 16.51 11.69
N SER A 104 -0.07 15.58 12.57
CA SER A 104 -0.85 15.91 13.78
C SER A 104 -0.12 16.84 14.75
N GLN A 105 1.22 16.90 14.65
CA GLN A 105 2.08 17.81 15.42
C GLN A 105 2.32 19.15 14.69
N GLY A 106 1.68 19.38 13.55
CA GLY A 106 1.85 20.61 12.75
C GLY A 106 3.15 20.65 11.94
N LEU A 107 3.82 19.51 11.76
CA LEU A 107 5.07 19.39 11.01
C LEU A 107 4.81 18.89 9.58
N ALA A 108 5.79 19.04 8.69
CA ALA A 108 5.70 18.54 7.32
C ALA A 108 5.79 17.00 7.31
N GLY A 109 4.74 16.35 6.79
CA GLY A 109 4.69 14.90 6.63
C GLY A 109 5.52 14.37 5.46
N TYR A 110 5.36 13.09 5.16
CA TYR A 110 5.94 12.45 3.98
C TYR A 110 5.47 13.07 2.67
N VAL A 111 4.21 13.52 2.64
CA VAL A 111 3.65 14.37 1.58
C VAL A 111 3.44 15.76 2.17
N ASP A 112 3.93 16.80 1.49
CA ASP A 112 3.80 18.18 1.93
C ASP A 112 2.39 18.75 1.65
N ALA A 113 2.14 20.00 2.08
CA ALA A 113 0.87 20.70 1.89
C ALA A 113 0.51 20.95 0.41
N ASN A 114 1.48 20.83 -0.50
CA ASN A 114 1.27 20.95 -1.94
C ASN A 114 1.04 19.58 -2.61
N GLY A 115 0.94 18.52 -1.84
CA GLY A 115 0.77 17.15 -2.35
C GLY A 115 2.05 16.54 -2.93
N LYS A 116 3.24 17.03 -2.56
CA LYS A 116 4.51 16.49 -3.05
C LYS A 116 5.12 15.55 -2.03
N ALA A 117 5.40 14.31 -2.43
CA ALA A 117 6.09 13.34 -1.60
C ALA A 117 7.61 13.58 -1.55
N ASP A 118 8.17 13.55 -0.35
CA ASP A 118 9.62 13.57 -0.14
C ASP A 118 10.15 12.14 -0.01
N ARG A 119 10.46 11.54 -1.15
CA ARG A 119 10.94 10.15 -1.24
C ARG A 119 12.29 9.93 -0.56
N SER A 120 13.08 10.98 -0.36
CA SER A 120 14.37 10.88 0.33
C SER A 120 14.22 10.56 1.82
N LYS A 121 13.03 10.82 2.40
CA LYS A 121 12.69 10.53 3.80
C LYS A 121 12.02 9.18 3.99
N ARG A 122 11.92 8.34 2.95
CA ARG A 122 11.18 7.08 3.04
C ARG A 122 11.63 6.23 4.23
N ASP A 123 12.93 5.98 4.35
CA ASP A 123 13.47 5.09 5.38
C ASP A 123 13.28 5.67 6.79
N GLU A 124 13.41 6.99 6.94
CA GLU A 124 13.13 7.70 8.19
C GLU A 124 11.66 7.51 8.61
N PHE A 125 10.73 7.72 7.68
CA PHE A 125 9.31 7.58 7.94
C PHE A 125 8.89 6.11 8.18
N VAL A 126 9.50 5.15 7.49
CA VAL A 126 9.27 3.71 7.76
C VAL A 126 9.73 3.37 9.19
N THR A 127 10.91 3.83 9.60
CA THR A 127 11.44 3.58 10.95
C THR A 127 10.57 4.21 12.04
N LEU A 128 10.14 5.46 11.84
CA LEU A 128 9.23 6.13 12.77
C LEU A 128 7.90 5.41 12.84
N GLY A 129 7.32 5.03 11.71
CA GLY A 129 6.05 4.34 11.64
C GLY A 129 6.08 2.96 12.30
N ASP A 130 7.17 2.20 12.11
CA ASP A 130 7.38 0.94 12.81
C ASP A 130 7.37 1.15 14.33
N THR A 131 8.11 2.13 14.82
CA THR A 131 8.13 2.47 16.25
C THR A 131 6.74 2.83 16.79
N LEU A 132 5.96 3.60 16.03
CA LEU A 132 4.61 4.01 16.43
C LEU A 132 3.65 2.81 16.47
N ILE A 133 3.72 1.93 15.49
CA ILE A 133 2.87 0.73 15.42
C ILE A 133 3.21 -0.22 16.56
N GLN A 134 4.49 -0.50 16.81
CA GLN A 134 4.92 -1.40 17.89
C GLN A 134 4.51 -0.85 19.27
N ASN A 135 4.73 0.42 19.53
CA ASN A 135 4.29 1.06 20.79
C ASN A 135 2.77 1.01 20.97
N GLY A 136 2.00 1.21 19.88
CA GLY A 136 0.54 1.10 19.92
C GLY A 136 0.04 -0.31 20.22
N LEU A 137 0.76 -1.34 19.78
CA LEU A 137 0.45 -2.73 20.08
C LEU A 137 0.77 -3.09 21.53
N ASP A 138 1.84 -2.55 22.10
CA ASP A 138 2.26 -2.82 23.48
C ASP A 138 1.34 -2.17 24.54
N VAL A 139 0.75 -1.01 24.23
CA VAL A 139 -0.21 -0.33 25.13
C VAL A 139 -1.52 -1.10 25.30
N ASN A 140 -1.86 -1.97 24.34
CA ASN A 140 -3.10 -2.74 24.33
C ASN A 140 -2.94 -4.19 24.85
N ARG A 141 -1.80 -4.52 25.45
CA ARG A 141 -1.54 -5.78 26.14
C ARG A 141 -1.58 -5.59 27.66
#